data_28b1e7de5724a6ec1716c97e066f91c2
#
_entry.id   28b1e7de5724a6ec1716c97e066f91c2
#
_cell.length_a   1.000
_cell.length_b   1.000
_cell.length_c   1.000
_cell.angle_alpha   90.00
_cell.angle_beta   90.00
_cell.angle_gamma   90.00
#
_symmetry.space_group_name_H-M   'P 1'
#
loop_
_entity.id
_entity.type
_entity.pdbx_description
1 polymer ?
#
loop_
_entity_poly.entity_id
_entity_poly.type
_entity_poly.pdbx_seq_one_letter_code
_entity_poly.pdbx_strand_id
1 'polypeptide(L)'
;NAGSDLEVMDQFKLELYEDEVFVFTPKGDLYKLPKGATVLDFAFSIHTQLGSKCIGARVNGKNVQLRQQLISGDQVEIMTSNTQSPKRDWLNIVTTSKARTKIRQALKEIEARQTEFAKETIERKFKNRKVEYDESVMMRLIKKLGYKTVTEFYQDIANEKLDANQILDKFVEMKKKETESSNEVLYRSAEGYSIQPPTDDKGFKDDVLV
;
A
#
# COMPACT_ATOMS: atom_id res chain seq x y z
N ASN A 1 22.98 18.09 -52.94
CA ASN A 1 21.74 17.31 -52.80
C ASN A 1 20.80 17.87 -51.72
N ALA A 2 20.48 19.17 -51.86
CA ALA A 2 19.59 19.84 -50.88
C ALA A 2 18.11 19.36 -50.92
N GLY A 3 17.72 18.63 -52.00
CA GLY A 3 16.36 18.09 -52.12
C GLY A 3 16.07 16.87 -51.23
N SER A 4 17.08 16.02 -51.00
CA SER A 4 16.90 14.82 -50.20
C SER A 4 16.83 15.10 -48.70
N ASP A 5 17.50 16.18 -48.26
CA ASP A 5 17.52 16.56 -46.83
C ASP A 5 16.20 17.23 -46.42
N LEU A 6 15.56 17.96 -47.34
CA LEU A 6 14.23 18.54 -47.12
C LEU A 6 13.13 17.48 -47.08
N GLU A 7 13.19 16.49 -48.00
CA GLU A 7 12.24 15.36 -48.02
C GLU A 7 12.36 14.50 -46.77
N VAL A 8 13.59 14.24 -46.24
CA VAL A 8 13.81 13.51 -45.00
C VAL A 8 13.31 14.29 -43.78
N MET A 9 13.52 15.62 -43.76
CA MET A 9 13.01 16.45 -42.68
C MET A 9 11.49 16.57 -42.69
N ASP A 10 10.86 16.65 -43.84
CA ASP A 10 9.41 16.69 -43.96
C ASP A 10 8.77 15.33 -43.60
N GLN A 11 9.42 14.23 -44.00
CA GLN A 11 8.99 12.89 -43.62
C GLN A 11 9.17 12.66 -42.10
N PHE A 12 10.26 13.12 -41.51
CA PHE A 12 10.50 13.07 -40.06
C PHE A 12 9.51 13.93 -39.27
N LYS A 13 9.13 15.11 -39.78
CA LYS A 13 8.06 15.93 -39.20
C LYS A 13 6.69 15.26 -39.29
N LEU A 14 6.37 14.63 -40.39
CA LEU A 14 5.13 13.88 -40.57
C LEU A 14 5.04 12.68 -39.63
N GLU A 15 6.12 11.93 -39.45
CA GLU A 15 6.20 10.82 -38.50
C GLU A 15 6.05 11.29 -37.04
N LEU A 16 6.62 12.46 -36.69
CA LEU A 16 6.43 13.06 -35.35
C LEU A 16 4.98 13.50 -35.12
N TYR A 17 4.28 13.98 -36.13
CA TYR A 17 2.87 14.38 -36.06
C TYR A 17 1.91 13.17 -36.01
N GLU A 18 2.30 12.02 -36.62
CA GLU A 18 1.51 10.80 -36.56
C GLU A 18 1.51 10.13 -35.18
N ASP A 19 2.50 10.43 -34.30
CA ASP A 19 2.62 9.87 -32.97
C ASP A 19 1.87 10.67 -31.87
N GLU A 20 1.15 11.72 -32.30
CA GLU A 20 0.44 12.61 -31.38
C GLU A 20 -1.02 12.78 -31.78
N VAL A 21 -1.88 12.97 -30.81
CA VAL A 21 -3.28 13.35 -31.00
C VAL A 21 -3.57 14.70 -30.37
N PHE A 22 -4.40 15.49 -31.04
CA PHE A 22 -4.81 16.81 -30.58
C PHE A 22 -6.28 16.76 -30.19
N VAL A 23 -6.58 17.02 -28.95
CA VAL A 23 -7.94 17.04 -28.39
C VAL A 23 -8.27 18.41 -27.83
N PHE A 24 -9.55 18.70 -27.76
CA PHE A 24 -10.06 19.98 -27.31
C PHE A 24 -10.93 19.82 -26.08
N THR A 25 -10.88 20.79 -25.18
CA THR A 25 -11.90 20.96 -24.14
C THR A 25 -13.15 21.62 -24.72
N PRO A 26 -14.30 21.57 -24.04
CA PRO A 26 -15.51 22.32 -24.45
C PRO A 26 -15.29 23.82 -24.57
N LYS A 27 -14.31 24.36 -23.84
CA LYS A 27 -13.92 25.79 -23.91
C LYS A 27 -13.04 26.12 -25.13
N GLY A 28 -12.60 25.11 -25.87
CA GLY A 28 -11.74 25.25 -27.03
C GLY A 28 -10.24 25.20 -26.73
N ASP A 29 -9.83 24.85 -25.50
CA ASP A 29 -8.43 24.67 -25.16
C ASP A 29 -7.87 23.41 -25.83
N LEU A 30 -6.71 23.56 -26.50
CA LEU A 30 -6.04 22.49 -27.23
C LEU A 30 -5.05 21.75 -26.31
N TYR A 31 -5.12 20.43 -26.33
CA TYR A 31 -4.16 19.55 -25.67
C TYR A 31 -3.54 18.57 -26.64
N LYS A 32 -2.25 18.37 -26.51
CA LYS A 32 -1.46 17.41 -27.27
C LYS A 32 -1.18 16.18 -26.40
N LEU A 33 -1.52 15.00 -26.89
CA LEU A 33 -1.32 13.73 -26.21
C LEU A 33 -0.59 12.74 -27.12
N PRO A 34 0.14 11.78 -26.57
CA PRO A 34 0.68 10.68 -27.36
C PRO A 34 -0.45 9.88 -28.03
N LYS A 35 -0.18 9.32 -29.20
CA LYS A 35 -1.10 8.39 -29.86
C LYS A 35 -1.41 7.20 -28.94
N GLY A 36 -2.68 6.83 -28.88
CA GLY A 36 -3.14 5.78 -27.98
C GLY A 36 -3.57 6.27 -26.59
N ALA A 37 -3.40 7.56 -26.30
CA ALA A 37 -3.85 8.14 -25.03
C ALA A 37 -5.35 7.95 -24.83
N THR A 38 -5.71 7.61 -23.59
CA THR A 38 -7.09 7.38 -23.18
C THR A 38 -7.70 8.62 -22.53
N VAL A 39 -8.99 8.56 -22.26
CA VAL A 39 -9.71 9.57 -21.46
C VAL A 39 -9.00 9.82 -20.11
N LEU A 40 -8.55 8.75 -19.45
CA LEU A 40 -7.85 8.86 -18.17
C LEU A 40 -6.49 9.56 -18.31
N ASP A 41 -5.72 9.27 -19.36
CA ASP A 41 -4.49 9.99 -19.68
C ASP A 41 -4.74 11.50 -19.86
N PHE A 42 -5.81 11.84 -20.56
CA PHE A 42 -6.19 13.22 -20.77
C PHE A 42 -6.57 13.94 -19.48
N ALA A 43 -7.35 13.29 -18.64
CA ALA A 43 -7.75 13.84 -17.33
C ALA A 43 -6.52 14.15 -16.46
N PHE A 44 -5.55 13.26 -16.38
CA PHE A 44 -4.30 13.49 -15.67
C PHE A 44 -3.40 14.55 -16.32
N SER A 45 -3.49 14.72 -17.62
CA SER A 45 -2.72 15.76 -18.32
C SER A 45 -3.22 17.17 -17.99
N ILE A 46 -4.49 17.33 -17.73
CA ILE A 46 -5.09 18.60 -17.32
C ILE A 46 -4.74 18.93 -15.88
N HIS A 47 -5.09 18.06 -14.94
CA HIS A 47 -4.82 18.23 -13.52
C HIS A 47 -4.85 16.89 -12.80
N THR A 48 -3.97 16.70 -11.81
CA THR A 48 -3.87 15.45 -11.04
C THR A 48 -5.18 15.09 -10.33
N GLN A 49 -5.85 16.06 -9.73
CA GLN A 49 -7.13 15.79 -9.04
C GLN A 49 -8.26 15.46 -10.01
N LEU A 50 -8.27 16.08 -11.17
CA LEU A 50 -9.23 15.76 -12.21
C LEU A 50 -9.07 14.31 -12.66
N GLY A 51 -7.84 13.87 -12.88
CA GLY A 51 -7.51 12.47 -13.18
C GLY A 51 -7.93 11.52 -12.06
N SER A 52 -7.62 11.84 -10.82
CA SER A 52 -7.93 10.98 -9.65
C SER A 52 -9.43 10.83 -9.42
N LYS A 53 -10.23 11.80 -9.78
CA LYS A 53 -11.69 11.82 -9.64
C LYS A 53 -12.46 11.45 -10.90
N CYS A 54 -11.76 11.14 -11.98
CA CYS A 54 -12.36 10.85 -13.27
C CYS A 54 -13.19 9.57 -13.24
N ILE A 55 -14.41 9.64 -13.70
CA ILE A 55 -15.34 8.50 -13.86
C ILE A 55 -15.57 8.15 -15.32
N GLY A 56 -15.20 9.00 -16.23
CA GLY A 56 -15.41 8.88 -17.66
C GLY A 56 -15.31 10.23 -18.33
N ALA A 57 -15.80 10.31 -19.54
CA ALA A 57 -15.86 11.56 -20.28
C ALA A 57 -17.06 11.58 -21.23
N ARG A 58 -17.35 12.77 -21.70
CA ARG A 58 -18.21 12.97 -22.85
C ARG A 58 -17.32 13.36 -24.05
N VAL A 59 -17.21 12.47 -25.02
CA VAL A 59 -16.43 12.68 -26.23
C VAL A 59 -17.39 12.97 -27.38
N ASN A 60 -17.26 14.16 -27.95
CA ASN A 60 -18.16 14.62 -29.05
C ASN A 60 -19.65 14.48 -28.69
N GLY A 61 -20.00 14.75 -27.44
CA GLY A 61 -21.35 14.64 -26.92
C GLY A 61 -21.80 13.24 -26.49
N LYS A 62 -20.96 12.22 -26.60
CA LYS A 62 -21.26 10.83 -26.20
C LYS A 62 -20.51 10.44 -24.93
N ASN A 63 -21.21 9.81 -23.97
CA ASN A 63 -20.60 9.27 -22.78
C ASN A 63 -19.70 8.08 -23.10
N VAL A 64 -18.47 8.11 -22.62
CA VAL A 64 -17.47 7.06 -22.80
C VAL A 64 -16.79 6.71 -21.47
N GLN A 65 -16.16 5.53 -21.44
CA GLN A 65 -15.44 5.03 -20.27
C GLN A 65 -14.00 5.55 -20.21
N LEU A 66 -13.35 5.34 -19.08
CA LEU A 66 -11.95 5.75 -18.83
C LEU A 66 -10.95 5.25 -19.86
N ARG A 67 -11.16 4.03 -20.38
CA ARG A 67 -10.25 3.38 -21.34
C ARG A 67 -10.50 3.74 -22.80
N GLN A 68 -11.45 4.61 -23.06
CA GLN A 68 -11.72 5.07 -24.42
C GLN A 68 -10.49 5.79 -24.97
N GLN A 69 -9.95 5.30 -26.08
CA GLN A 69 -8.89 5.95 -26.82
C GLN A 69 -9.39 7.23 -27.47
N LEU A 70 -8.58 8.27 -27.41
CA LEU A 70 -8.86 9.56 -28.05
C LEU A 70 -8.18 9.64 -29.41
N ILE A 71 -8.82 10.33 -30.35
CA ILE A 71 -8.29 10.63 -31.66
C ILE A 71 -8.24 12.14 -31.87
N SER A 72 -7.39 12.57 -32.81
CA SER A 72 -7.28 13.99 -33.17
C SER A 72 -8.62 14.58 -33.59
N GLY A 73 -8.93 15.73 -33.07
CA GLY A 73 -10.20 16.42 -33.31
C GLY A 73 -11.31 16.14 -32.29
N ASP A 74 -11.10 15.20 -31.37
CA ASP A 74 -12.08 14.92 -30.31
C ASP A 74 -12.25 16.12 -29.38
N GLN A 75 -13.50 16.45 -29.09
CA GLN A 75 -13.88 17.37 -28.02
C GLN A 75 -14.23 16.56 -26.78
N VAL A 76 -13.46 16.74 -25.73
CA VAL A 76 -13.50 15.88 -24.54
C VAL A 76 -13.87 16.70 -23.31
N GLU A 77 -14.95 16.31 -22.66
CA GLU A 77 -15.38 16.83 -21.37
C GLU A 77 -15.19 15.75 -20.32
N ILE A 78 -14.27 15.97 -19.37
CA ILE A 78 -14.00 15.01 -18.28
C ILE A 78 -15.12 15.06 -17.25
N MET A 79 -15.64 13.90 -16.91
CA MET A 79 -16.64 13.72 -15.85
C MET A 79 -15.98 13.21 -14.59
N THR A 80 -16.30 13.81 -13.46
CA THR A 80 -15.71 13.49 -12.16
C THR A 80 -16.74 13.15 -11.11
N SER A 81 -16.32 12.43 -10.08
CA SER A 81 -17.10 12.18 -8.87
C SER A 81 -16.22 12.31 -7.63
N ASN A 82 -16.76 12.91 -6.58
CA ASN A 82 -16.04 13.05 -5.30
C ASN A 82 -15.77 11.70 -4.61
N THR A 83 -16.52 10.66 -4.95
CA THR A 83 -16.35 9.32 -4.40
C THR A 83 -15.34 8.46 -5.17
N GLN A 84 -14.88 8.93 -6.34
CA GLN A 84 -13.92 8.21 -7.15
C GLN A 84 -12.50 8.34 -6.57
N SER A 85 -11.76 7.25 -6.64
CA SER A 85 -10.35 7.19 -6.30
C SER A 85 -9.59 6.29 -7.28
N PRO A 86 -8.30 6.51 -7.48
CA PRO A 86 -7.48 5.65 -8.32
C PRO A 86 -7.47 4.20 -7.85
N LYS A 87 -7.42 3.28 -8.82
CA LYS A 87 -7.35 1.83 -8.61
C LYS A 87 -6.13 1.26 -9.30
N ARG A 88 -5.66 0.10 -8.87
CA ARG A 88 -4.48 -0.54 -9.47
C ARG A 88 -4.67 -0.89 -10.95
N ASP A 89 -5.86 -1.29 -11.35
CA ASP A 89 -6.19 -1.60 -12.74
C ASP A 89 -6.14 -0.37 -13.66
N TRP A 90 -6.17 0.84 -13.11
CA TRP A 90 -5.95 2.07 -13.88
C TRP A 90 -4.58 2.13 -14.55
N LEU A 91 -3.59 1.47 -13.99
CA LEU A 91 -2.26 1.35 -14.60
C LEU A 91 -2.30 0.61 -15.94
N ASN A 92 -3.30 -0.25 -16.15
CA ASN A 92 -3.52 -0.96 -17.42
C ASN A 92 -4.34 -0.13 -18.43
N ILE A 93 -4.97 0.95 -17.98
CA ILE A 93 -5.79 1.83 -18.82
C ILE A 93 -4.94 2.93 -19.43
N VAL A 94 -4.03 3.51 -18.65
CA VAL A 94 -3.20 4.63 -19.10
C VAL A 94 -2.01 4.20 -19.93
N THR A 95 -1.61 5.06 -20.86
CA THR A 95 -0.44 4.85 -21.71
C THR A 95 0.68 5.85 -21.46
N THR A 96 0.37 7.01 -20.86
CA THR A 96 1.37 8.05 -20.57
C THR A 96 2.13 7.80 -19.28
N SER A 97 3.41 8.15 -19.26
CA SER A 97 4.25 8.07 -18.07
C SER A 97 3.77 9.01 -16.97
N LYS A 98 3.26 10.18 -17.34
CA LYS A 98 2.71 11.17 -16.39
C LYS A 98 1.52 10.61 -15.62
N ALA A 99 0.53 10.05 -16.33
CA ALA A 99 -0.63 9.43 -15.70
C ALA A 99 -0.24 8.27 -14.80
N ARG A 100 0.65 7.39 -15.29
CA ARG A 100 1.15 6.24 -14.53
C ARG A 100 1.84 6.65 -13.23
N THR A 101 2.70 7.65 -13.27
CA THR A 101 3.38 8.19 -12.10
C THR A 101 2.39 8.77 -11.09
N LYS A 102 1.42 9.56 -11.56
CA LYS A 102 0.41 10.17 -10.69
C LYS A 102 -0.52 9.14 -10.06
N ILE A 103 -0.91 8.10 -10.79
CA ILE A 103 -1.70 6.99 -10.26
C ILE A 103 -0.92 6.24 -9.18
N ARG A 104 0.35 5.91 -9.41
CA ARG A 104 1.20 5.24 -8.42
C ARG A 104 1.36 6.06 -7.14
N GLN A 105 1.56 7.38 -7.25
CA GLN A 105 1.63 8.27 -6.10
C GLN A 105 0.31 8.29 -5.32
N ALA A 106 -0.82 8.40 -6.01
CA ALA A 106 -2.13 8.38 -5.38
C ALA A 106 -2.43 7.06 -4.68
N LEU A 107 -2.07 5.92 -5.27
CA LEU A 107 -2.21 4.60 -4.66
C LEU A 107 -1.37 4.45 -3.39
N LYS A 108 -0.14 4.96 -3.37
CA LYS A 108 0.70 4.98 -2.17
C LYS A 108 0.11 5.83 -1.05
N GLU A 109 -0.46 6.99 -1.38
CA GLU A 109 -1.11 7.85 -0.39
C GLU A 109 -2.37 7.21 0.20
N ILE A 110 -3.17 6.55 -0.63
CA ILE A 110 -4.34 5.79 -0.18
C ILE A 110 -3.92 4.66 0.76
N GLU A 111 -2.91 3.90 0.38
CA GLU A 111 -2.34 2.82 1.17
C GLU A 111 -1.81 3.30 2.52
N ALA A 112 -1.09 4.41 2.54
CA ALA A 112 -0.59 5.02 3.77
C ALA A 112 -1.71 5.46 4.71
N ARG A 113 -2.77 6.08 4.18
CA ARG A 113 -3.95 6.47 4.98
C ARG A 113 -4.71 5.26 5.53
N GLN A 114 -4.88 4.21 4.75
CA GLN A 114 -5.51 2.97 5.20
C GLN A 114 -4.70 2.31 6.32
N THR A 115 -3.38 2.26 6.18
CA THR A 115 -2.47 1.74 7.20
C THR A 115 -2.58 2.54 8.50
N GLU A 116 -2.55 3.86 8.42
CA GLU A 116 -2.69 4.75 9.58
C GLU A 116 -4.03 4.56 10.28
N PHE A 117 -5.13 4.56 9.54
CA PHE A 117 -6.46 4.31 10.07
C PHE A 117 -6.58 2.95 10.77
N ALA A 118 -6.01 1.89 10.18
CA ALA A 118 -6.02 0.56 10.76
C ALA A 118 -5.20 0.50 12.06
N LYS A 119 -4.03 1.14 12.10
CA LYS A 119 -3.21 1.25 13.31
C LYS A 119 -3.95 1.96 14.42
N GLU A 120 -4.56 3.10 14.15
CA GLU A 120 -5.35 3.85 15.12
C GLU A 120 -6.54 3.03 15.64
N THR A 121 -7.20 2.28 14.77
CA THR A 121 -8.31 1.40 15.13
C THR A 121 -7.85 0.31 16.10
N ILE A 122 -6.73 -0.34 15.81
CA ILE A 122 -6.14 -1.36 16.69
C ILE A 122 -5.74 -0.76 18.03
N GLU A 123 -5.00 0.33 18.06
CA GLU A 123 -4.58 1.01 19.30
C GLU A 123 -5.77 1.37 20.18
N ARG A 124 -6.81 1.93 19.60
CA ARG A 124 -8.04 2.26 20.31
C ARG A 124 -8.70 1.04 20.93
N LYS A 125 -8.79 -0.07 20.21
CA LYS A 125 -9.39 -1.31 20.71
C LYS A 125 -8.55 -1.96 21.82
N PHE A 126 -7.23 -1.95 21.69
CA PHE A 126 -6.31 -2.39 22.76
C PHE A 126 -6.50 -1.56 24.02
N LYS A 127 -6.57 -0.24 23.87
CA LYS A 127 -6.80 0.69 24.97
C LYS A 127 -8.16 0.45 25.67
N ASN A 128 -9.22 0.29 24.88
CA ASN A 128 -10.57 0.05 25.41
C ASN A 128 -10.69 -1.26 26.18
N ARG A 129 -9.98 -2.29 25.76
CA ARG A 129 -9.94 -3.60 26.45
C ARG A 129 -8.81 -3.72 27.48
N LYS A 130 -8.07 -2.65 27.72
CA LYS A 130 -6.93 -2.59 28.66
C LYS A 130 -5.88 -3.69 28.39
N VAL A 131 -5.63 -3.98 27.12
CA VAL A 131 -4.61 -4.91 26.68
C VAL A 131 -3.36 -4.13 26.31
N GLU A 132 -2.22 -4.52 26.88
CA GLU A 132 -0.93 -3.93 26.53
C GLU A 132 -0.48 -4.41 25.15
N TYR A 133 -0.13 -3.46 24.30
CA TYR A 133 0.36 -3.73 22.95
C TYR A 133 1.82 -4.19 23.01
N ASP A 134 2.09 -5.32 22.38
CA ASP A 134 3.43 -5.86 22.18
C ASP A 134 3.68 -6.06 20.68
N GLU A 135 4.58 -5.28 20.12
CA GLU A 135 4.86 -5.30 18.67
C GLU A 135 5.39 -6.64 18.20
N SER A 136 6.24 -7.30 18.98
CA SER A 136 6.80 -8.60 18.61
C SER A 136 5.74 -9.70 18.56
N VAL A 137 4.79 -9.69 19.47
CA VAL A 137 3.63 -10.61 19.45
C VAL A 137 2.74 -10.32 18.25
N MET A 138 2.48 -9.04 17.96
CA MET A 138 1.68 -8.64 16.79
C MET A 138 2.33 -9.08 15.48
N MET A 139 3.64 -8.92 15.34
CA MET A 139 4.38 -9.35 14.15
C MET A 139 4.30 -10.87 13.94
N ARG A 140 4.41 -11.66 15.01
CA ARG A 140 4.23 -13.12 14.94
C ARG A 140 2.80 -13.49 14.57
N LEU A 141 1.81 -12.79 15.10
CA LEU A 141 0.41 -12.99 14.74
C LEU A 141 0.15 -12.72 13.26
N ILE A 142 0.64 -11.59 12.74
CA ILE A 142 0.52 -11.23 11.32
C ILE A 142 1.12 -12.31 10.43
N LYS A 143 2.29 -12.80 10.78
CA LYS A 143 2.96 -13.89 10.06
C LYS A 143 2.16 -15.20 10.13
N LYS A 144 1.62 -15.54 11.30
CA LYS A 144 0.79 -16.73 11.51
C LYS A 144 -0.50 -16.69 10.69
N LEU A 145 -1.06 -15.50 10.47
CA LEU A 145 -2.24 -15.30 9.64
C LEU A 145 -1.96 -15.41 8.12
N GLY A 146 -0.68 -15.57 7.73
CA GLY A 146 -0.27 -15.76 6.35
C GLY A 146 -0.01 -14.50 5.56
N TYR A 147 0.03 -13.34 6.20
CA TYR A 147 0.35 -12.08 5.54
C TYR A 147 1.84 -11.98 5.24
N LYS A 148 2.17 -11.63 4.00
CA LYS A 148 3.55 -11.42 3.56
C LYS A 148 4.09 -10.07 4.00
N THR A 149 3.23 -9.07 4.07
CA THR A 149 3.58 -7.71 4.48
C THR A 149 2.62 -7.19 5.55
N VAL A 150 3.14 -6.32 6.40
CA VAL A 150 2.34 -5.62 7.42
C VAL A 150 1.30 -4.71 6.78
N THR A 151 1.63 -4.14 5.64
CA THR A 151 0.74 -3.26 4.87
C THR A 151 -0.53 -3.98 4.41
N GLU A 152 -0.40 -5.19 3.86
CA GLU A 152 -1.56 -6.01 3.46
C GLU A 152 -2.48 -6.32 4.64
N PHE A 153 -1.90 -6.63 5.81
CA PHE A 153 -2.65 -6.86 7.04
C PHE A 153 -3.46 -5.63 7.45
N TYR A 154 -2.83 -4.46 7.51
CA TYR A 154 -3.53 -3.23 7.87
C TYR A 154 -4.56 -2.79 6.83
N GLN A 155 -4.30 -3.00 5.55
CA GLN A 155 -5.28 -2.75 4.50
C GLN A 155 -6.53 -3.61 4.65
N ASP A 156 -6.37 -4.89 4.99
CA ASP A 156 -7.50 -5.79 5.21
C ASP A 156 -8.34 -5.38 6.43
N ILE A 157 -7.70 -4.84 7.47
CA ILE A 157 -8.42 -4.23 8.61
C ILE A 157 -9.17 -2.97 8.19
N ALA A 158 -8.52 -2.08 7.44
CA ALA A 158 -9.13 -0.84 6.97
C ALA A 158 -10.31 -1.09 6.02
N ASN A 159 -10.25 -2.15 5.22
CA ASN A 159 -11.30 -2.58 4.30
C ASN A 159 -12.33 -3.54 4.93
N GLU A 160 -12.29 -3.71 6.23
CA GLU A 160 -13.20 -4.58 6.99
C GLU A 160 -13.21 -6.05 6.57
N LYS A 161 -12.15 -6.51 5.90
CA LYS A 161 -11.94 -7.93 5.59
C LYS A 161 -11.47 -8.72 6.80
N LEU A 162 -10.81 -8.05 7.74
CA LEU A 162 -10.43 -8.57 9.05
C LEU A 162 -11.13 -7.77 10.14
N ASP A 163 -11.71 -8.46 11.10
CA ASP A 163 -12.28 -7.84 12.29
C ASP A 163 -11.18 -7.57 13.32
N ALA A 164 -11.00 -6.31 13.69
CA ALA A 164 -10.02 -5.90 14.68
C ALA A 164 -10.28 -6.52 16.08
N ASN A 165 -11.52 -6.83 16.43
CA ASN A 165 -11.83 -7.53 17.67
C ASN A 165 -11.32 -8.97 17.66
N GLN A 166 -11.47 -9.68 16.55
CA GLN A 166 -10.93 -11.04 16.39
C GLN A 166 -9.41 -11.04 16.44
N ILE A 167 -8.77 -10.04 15.87
CA ILE A 167 -7.31 -9.87 15.94
C ILE A 167 -6.87 -9.66 17.37
N LEU A 168 -7.58 -8.85 18.13
CA LEU A 168 -7.29 -8.63 19.55
C LEU A 168 -7.45 -9.93 20.37
N ASP A 169 -8.49 -10.71 20.13
CA ASP A 169 -8.70 -12.01 20.79
C ASP A 169 -7.56 -12.99 20.49
N LYS A 170 -7.14 -13.07 19.24
CA LYS A 170 -5.99 -13.90 18.82
C LYS A 170 -4.67 -13.43 19.41
N PHE A 171 -4.49 -12.12 19.51
CA PHE A 171 -3.31 -11.52 20.15
C PHE A 171 -3.23 -11.90 21.62
N VAL A 172 -4.32 -11.75 22.37
CA VAL A 172 -4.38 -12.11 23.79
C VAL A 172 -4.10 -13.59 24.00
N GLU A 173 -4.70 -14.46 23.19
CA GLU A 173 -4.47 -15.90 23.25
C GLU A 173 -3.00 -16.26 22.98
N MET A 174 -2.38 -15.67 21.97
CA MET A 174 -0.98 -15.90 21.61
C MET A 174 -0.05 -15.42 22.73
N LYS A 175 -0.29 -14.24 23.29
CA LYS A 175 0.51 -13.68 24.37
C LYS A 175 0.44 -14.56 25.63
N LYS A 176 -0.75 -15.09 25.96
CA LYS A 176 -0.95 -15.99 27.08
C LYS A 176 -0.16 -17.29 26.91
N LYS A 177 -0.23 -17.93 25.75
CA LYS A 177 0.53 -19.16 25.44
C LYS A 177 2.04 -18.96 25.54
N GLU A 178 2.55 -17.83 25.06
CA GLU A 178 3.97 -17.51 25.16
C GLU A 178 4.43 -17.30 26.59
N THR A 179 3.62 -16.66 27.41
CA THR A 179 3.91 -16.46 28.84
C THR A 179 3.91 -17.78 29.60
N GLU A 180 2.94 -18.64 29.35
CA GLU A 180 2.85 -19.98 29.95
C GLU A 180 4.05 -20.84 29.57
N SER A 181 4.43 -20.85 28.28
CA SER A 181 5.61 -21.58 27.79
C SER A 181 6.91 -21.08 28.40
N SER A 182 7.07 -19.78 28.52
CA SER A 182 8.26 -19.17 29.13
C SER A 182 8.37 -19.51 30.62
N ASN A 183 7.26 -19.51 31.34
CA ASN A 183 7.23 -19.90 32.75
C ASN A 183 7.57 -21.39 32.91
N GLU A 184 7.02 -22.26 32.05
CA GLU A 184 7.33 -23.71 32.12
C GLU A 184 8.81 -24.00 31.89
N VAL A 185 9.45 -23.29 30.97
CA VAL A 185 10.90 -23.41 30.73
C VAL A 185 11.69 -22.94 31.95
N LEU A 186 11.29 -21.86 32.60
CA LEU A 186 11.93 -21.36 33.82
C LEU A 186 11.79 -22.35 35.01
N TYR A 187 10.63 -22.95 35.19
CA TYR A 187 10.42 -23.96 36.23
C TYR A 187 11.28 -25.21 35.96
N ARG A 188 11.35 -25.72 34.77
CA ARG A 188 12.20 -26.85 34.42
C ARG A 188 13.69 -26.56 34.60
N SER A 189 14.13 -25.33 34.33
CA SER A 189 15.50 -24.89 34.61
C SER A 189 15.81 -24.80 36.10
N ALA A 190 14.85 -24.39 36.93
CA ALA A 190 14.99 -24.29 38.38
C ALA A 190 15.00 -25.66 39.04
N GLU A 191 14.22 -26.63 38.56
CA GLU A 191 14.24 -28.02 39.09
C GLU A 191 15.55 -28.76 38.79
N GLY A 192 16.30 -28.33 37.76
CA GLY A 192 17.63 -28.85 37.45
C GLY A 192 18.74 -28.31 38.36
N TYR A 193 18.51 -27.28 39.16
CA TYR A 193 19.45 -26.73 40.14
C TYR A 193 19.08 -27.25 41.54
N SER A 194 19.52 -28.49 41.85
CA SER A 194 19.59 -28.95 43.22
C SER A 194 20.78 -28.27 43.87
N ILE A 195 20.51 -27.32 44.75
CA ILE A 195 21.53 -26.80 45.68
C ILE A 195 21.83 -27.94 46.65
N GLN A 196 22.97 -28.59 46.49
CA GLN A 196 23.49 -29.45 47.51
C GLN A 196 23.82 -28.55 48.72
N PRO A 197 23.30 -28.86 49.92
CA PRO A 197 23.71 -28.10 51.08
C PRO A 197 25.21 -28.30 51.29
N PRO A 198 25.93 -27.28 51.80
CA PRO A 198 27.34 -27.43 52.06
C PRO A 198 27.54 -28.58 53.06
N THR A 199 28.33 -29.55 52.68
CA THR A 199 28.77 -30.60 53.61
C THR A 199 29.64 -29.94 54.65
N ASP A 200 29.11 -29.85 55.88
CA ASP A 200 29.89 -29.50 57.06
C ASP A 200 30.98 -30.60 57.25
N ASP A 201 32.12 -30.34 56.74
CA ASP A 201 33.31 -31.08 57.10
C ASP A 201 33.81 -30.54 58.46
N LYS A 202 33.26 -31.11 59.53
CA LYS A 202 33.80 -30.98 60.87
C LYS A 202 34.98 -31.92 61.02
N GLY A 203 36.10 -31.46 60.63
CA GLY A 203 37.40 -32.04 60.92
C GLY A 203 38.25 -31.13 61.81
N PHE A 204 37.75 -30.75 62.97
CA PHE A 204 38.61 -30.16 63.99
C PHE A 204 39.14 -31.27 64.88
N LYS A 205 40.34 -31.69 64.67
CA LYS A 205 41.11 -32.48 65.62
C LYS A 205 41.87 -31.51 66.52
N ASP A 206 41.41 -31.44 67.79
CA ASP A 206 42.19 -30.94 68.90
C ASP A 206 43.41 -31.86 69.13
N ASP A 207 44.59 -31.38 68.94
CA ASP A 207 45.77 -31.91 69.56
C ASP A 207 46.37 -30.86 70.53
N VAL A 208 45.99 -30.99 71.74
CA VAL A 208 46.68 -30.38 72.88
C VAL A 208 47.81 -31.31 73.27
N LEU A 209 49.05 -30.80 73.34
CA LEU A 209 50.16 -31.38 74.08
C LEU A 209 50.84 -30.26 74.81
N VAL A 210 50.77 -30.31 76.06
CA VAL A 210 51.70 -30.08 77.21
C VAL A 210 52.78 -29.03 76.98
#